data_9d7bf7976a88c0d1aee2665ae6728598
#
_entry.id   9d7bf7976a88c0d1aee2665ae6728598
#
_cell.length_a   1.000
_cell.length_b   1.000
_cell.length_c   1.000
_cell.angle_alpha   90.00
_cell.angle_beta   90.00
_cell.angle_gamma   90.00
#
_symmetry.space_group_name_H-M   'P 1'
#
loop_
_entity.id
_entity.type
_entity.pdbx_description
1 polymer ?
#
loop_
_entity_poly.entity_id
_entity_poly.type
_entity_poly.pdbx_seq_one_letter_code
_entity_poly.pdbx_strand_id
1 'polypeptide(L)'
;MTSPKLFLIACLIVNSAMIAASLAAAEPEQKKTAAPAPNQKQFDTPDQAADSLLAAAESFDVTALKEILGPDGEDIISSEDAVMDKNRAVAFAAKAKEKKSVQIDKKDPNRAILSVGNDDLTLPIPIVKRKGKWSFDTKIGREEILNRRIGSNELDAITICRGFDEA
;
A
#
# COMPACT_ATOMS: atom_id res chain seq x y z
N MET A 1 25.85 -46.16 -61.68
CA MET A 1 26.95 -45.33 -62.13
C MET A 1 26.72 -43.96 -61.53
N THR A 2 27.13 -43.76 -60.34
CA THR A 2 28.39 -43.12 -59.90
C THR A 2 28.48 -41.64 -60.27
N SER A 3 28.31 -40.77 -59.36
CA SER A 3 29.32 -39.74 -59.13
C SER A 3 29.13 -39.04 -57.80
N PRO A 4 30.15 -39.07 -56.92
CA PRO A 4 30.18 -38.32 -55.69
C PRO A 4 30.96 -37.03 -55.91
N LYS A 5 30.34 -35.92 -55.91
CA LYS A 5 31.00 -34.62 -55.83
C LYS A 5 30.03 -33.58 -55.27
N LEU A 6 29.80 -33.64 -54.00
CA LEU A 6 29.27 -32.49 -53.28
C LEU A 6 29.53 -32.62 -51.79
N PHE A 7 30.81 -32.83 -51.46
CA PHE A 7 31.35 -32.62 -50.14
C PHE A 7 32.39 -31.52 -50.29
N LEU A 8 32.20 -30.43 -49.63
CA LEU A 8 33.16 -29.33 -49.38
C LEU A 8 32.56 -27.93 -49.75
N ILE A 9 31.46 -27.57 -49.15
CA ILE A 9 31.20 -26.16 -48.81
C ILE A 9 30.30 -26.16 -47.56
N ALA A 10 30.90 -26.53 -46.47
CA ALA A 10 30.28 -26.36 -45.18
C ALA A 10 31.38 -26.00 -44.20
N CYS A 11 31.76 -24.76 -44.13
CA CYS A 11 32.53 -24.19 -43.02
C CYS A 11 32.90 -22.77 -43.38
N LEU A 12 31.94 -21.87 -43.18
CA LEU A 12 32.22 -20.45 -42.89
C LEU A 12 30.86 -19.71 -42.78
N ILE A 13 30.11 -20.09 -41.74
CA ILE A 13 29.12 -19.20 -41.21
C ILE A 13 29.67 -18.74 -39.87
N VAL A 14 30.29 -17.63 -39.95
CA VAL A 14 30.77 -16.77 -38.90
C VAL A 14 29.69 -16.60 -37.84
N ASN A 15 30.07 -17.00 -36.67
CA ASN A 15 29.39 -16.80 -35.39
C ASN A 15 29.27 -15.29 -35.11
N SER A 16 28.21 -14.64 -35.63
CA SER A 16 27.79 -13.34 -35.19
C SER A 16 26.95 -13.52 -33.94
N ALA A 17 27.63 -13.61 -32.81
CA ALA A 17 27.01 -13.49 -31.50
C ALA A 17 26.41 -12.09 -31.41
N MET A 18 25.12 -12.00 -31.68
CA MET A 18 24.27 -10.83 -31.41
C MET A 18 24.10 -10.77 -29.90
N ILE A 19 24.92 -9.93 -29.27
CA ILE A 19 24.71 -9.52 -27.88
C ILE A 19 23.46 -8.65 -27.88
N ALA A 20 22.30 -9.28 -27.74
CA ALA A 20 21.08 -8.61 -27.35
C ALA A 20 21.25 -8.17 -25.90
N ALA A 21 21.69 -6.93 -25.69
CA ALA A 21 21.59 -6.27 -24.40
C ALA A 21 20.13 -6.23 -24.00
N SER A 22 19.70 -7.18 -23.18
CA SER A 22 18.44 -7.16 -22.46
C SER A 22 18.45 -5.93 -21.56
N LEU A 23 17.87 -4.84 -22.04
CA LEU A 23 17.45 -3.73 -21.21
C LEU A 23 16.28 -4.26 -20.37
N ALA A 24 16.60 -4.88 -19.24
CA ALA A 24 15.62 -5.22 -18.23
C ALA A 24 15.05 -3.89 -17.70
N ALA A 25 13.95 -3.45 -18.30
CA ALA A 25 13.10 -2.45 -17.69
C ALA A 25 12.71 -3.02 -16.34
N ALA A 26 13.15 -2.38 -15.27
CA ALA A 26 12.67 -2.68 -13.93
C ALA A 26 11.15 -2.44 -13.94
N GLU A 27 10.37 -3.51 -14.04
CA GLU A 27 8.95 -3.46 -13.73
C GLU A 27 8.83 -2.97 -12.30
N PRO A 28 7.96 -1.98 -12.03
CA PRO A 28 7.68 -1.59 -10.67
C PRO A 28 7.13 -2.83 -9.95
N GLU A 29 7.85 -3.29 -8.94
CA GLU A 29 7.40 -4.37 -8.07
C GLU A 29 5.99 -4.05 -7.58
N GLN A 30 5.00 -4.71 -8.16
CA GLN A 30 3.65 -4.71 -7.63
C GLN A 30 3.73 -5.35 -6.24
N LYS A 31 3.68 -4.51 -5.21
CA LYS A 31 3.62 -4.92 -3.80
C LYS A 31 2.49 -5.95 -3.68
N LYS A 32 2.88 -7.24 -3.56
CA LYS A 32 1.94 -8.36 -3.42
C LYS A 32 1.03 -8.10 -2.24
N THR A 33 -0.21 -7.78 -2.53
CA THR A 33 -1.29 -7.63 -1.54
C THR A 33 -1.45 -8.96 -0.79
N ALA A 34 -1.20 -8.98 0.51
CA ALA A 34 -1.36 -10.17 1.34
C ALA A 34 -2.84 -10.61 1.37
N ALA A 35 -3.12 -11.91 1.49
CA ALA A 35 -4.50 -12.40 1.65
C ALA A 35 -5.11 -11.83 2.95
N PRO A 36 -6.45 -11.57 2.99
CA PRO A 36 -7.10 -11.14 4.23
C PRO A 36 -6.86 -12.17 5.32
N ALA A 37 -6.69 -11.71 6.56
CA ALA A 37 -6.59 -12.60 7.70
C ALA A 37 -7.90 -13.39 7.88
N PRO A 38 -7.86 -14.64 8.41
CA PRO A 38 -9.00 -15.53 8.46
C PRO A 38 -10.24 -14.95 9.19
N ASN A 39 -10.08 -13.98 10.08
CA ASN A 39 -11.15 -13.35 10.85
C ASN A 39 -11.37 -11.87 10.50
N GLN A 40 -10.80 -11.37 9.40
CA GLN A 40 -10.96 -9.98 9.03
C GLN A 40 -12.31 -9.74 8.34
N LYS A 41 -13.02 -8.69 8.75
CA LYS A 41 -14.30 -8.29 8.18
C LYS A 41 -14.14 -7.88 6.72
N GLN A 42 -15.08 -8.36 5.89
CA GLN A 42 -15.10 -8.10 4.44
C GLN A 42 -16.40 -7.37 4.08
N PHE A 43 -16.34 -6.54 3.04
CA PHE A 43 -17.42 -5.65 2.63
C PHE A 43 -17.70 -5.81 1.14
N ASP A 44 -18.91 -5.42 0.72
CA ASP A 44 -19.31 -5.47 -0.70
C ASP A 44 -18.75 -4.27 -1.48
N THR A 45 -18.60 -3.12 -0.81
CA THR A 45 -18.10 -1.89 -1.41
C THR A 45 -17.01 -1.25 -0.54
N PRO A 46 -16.10 -0.45 -1.13
CA PRO A 46 -15.07 0.24 -0.35
C PRO A 46 -15.68 1.33 0.54
N ASP A 47 -16.83 1.91 0.15
CA ASP A 47 -17.56 2.88 0.97
C ASP A 47 -18.10 2.25 2.26
N GLN A 48 -18.68 1.04 2.18
CA GLN A 48 -19.12 0.30 3.36
C GLN A 48 -17.97 -0.02 4.31
N ALA A 49 -16.80 -0.35 3.76
CA ALA A 49 -15.59 -0.56 4.57
C ALA A 49 -15.21 0.72 5.31
N ALA A 50 -15.17 1.86 4.60
CA ALA A 50 -14.86 3.16 5.18
C ALA A 50 -15.87 3.55 6.25
N ASP A 51 -17.18 3.43 5.99
CA ASP A 51 -18.24 3.78 6.96
C ASP A 51 -18.17 2.93 8.22
N SER A 52 -17.91 1.63 8.07
CA SER A 52 -17.74 0.73 9.22
C SER A 52 -16.52 1.12 10.07
N LEU A 53 -15.41 1.49 9.44
CA LEU A 53 -14.21 1.95 10.16
C LEU A 53 -14.49 3.25 10.92
N LEU A 54 -15.17 4.21 10.27
CA LEU A 54 -15.47 5.51 10.88
C LEU A 54 -16.43 5.38 12.05
N ALA A 55 -17.47 4.54 11.94
CA ALA A 55 -18.40 4.28 13.03
C ALA A 55 -17.70 3.64 14.24
N ALA A 56 -16.82 2.65 13.99
CA ALA A 56 -16.05 2.02 15.05
C ALA A 56 -15.03 2.98 15.69
N ALA A 57 -14.43 3.88 14.90
CA ALA A 57 -13.51 4.90 15.41
C ALA A 57 -14.24 5.98 16.24
N GLU A 58 -15.42 6.39 15.85
CA GLU A 58 -16.23 7.37 16.58
C GLU A 58 -16.61 6.89 18.00
N SER A 59 -17.04 5.64 18.11
CA SER A 59 -17.37 5.01 19.39
C SER A 59 -16.13 4.46 20.14
N PHE A 60 -14.96 4.45 19.48
CA PHE A 60 -13.76 3.77 19.93
C PHE A 60 -14.04 2.30 20.32
N ASP A 61 -14.78 1.61 19.47
CA ASP A 61 -15.00 0.18 19.63
C ASP A 61 -13.78 -0.61 19.15
N VAL A 62 -12.89 -0.92 20.09
CA VAL A 62 -11.63 -1.64 19.84
C VAL A 62 -11.88 -3.01 19.23
N THR A 63 -12.97 -3.69 19.61
CA THR A 63 -13.31 -5.01 19.09
C THR A 63 -13.68 -4.90 17.61
N ALA A 64 -14.58 -3.98 17.26
CA ALA A 64 -14.95 -3.74 15.87
C ALA A 64 -13.77 -3.26 15.04
N LEU A 65 -12.91 -2.40 15.57
CA LEU A 65 -11.69 -1.95 14.89
C LEU A 65 -10.74 -3.12 14.60
N LYS A 66 -10.54 -4.04 15.54
CA LYS A 66 -9.72 -5.25 15.35
C LYS A 66 -10.31 -6.18 14.29
N GLU A 67 -11.63 -6.35 14.24
CA GLU A 67 -12.28 -7.13 13.19
C GLU A 67 -12.12 -6.50 11.81
N ILE A 68 -12.23 -5.18 11.70
CA ILE A 68 -12.12 -4.45 10.44
C ILE A 68 -10.69 -4.43 9.93
N LEU A 69 -9.72 -4.09 10.77
CA LEU A 69 -8.31 -3.97 10.40
C LEU A 69 -7.57 -5.32 10.41
N GLY A 70 -8.14 -6.32 11.11
CA GLY A 70 -7.51 -7.62 11.27
C GLY A 70 -6.36 -7.63 12.29
N PRO A 71 -5.72 -8.79 12.50
CA PRO A 71 -4.70 -8.98 13.53
C PRO A 71 -3.46 -8.10 13.34
N ASP A 72 -3.15 -7.74 12.08
CA ASP A 72 -2.02 -6.85 11.79
C ASP A 72 -2.28 -5.38 12.19
N GLY A 73 -3.48 -5.05 12.66
CA GLY A 73 -3.88 -3.70 13.08
C GLY A 73 -3.81 -3.44 14.57
N GLU A 74 -3.45 -4.41 15.39
CA GLU A 74 -3.55 -4.29 16.84
C GLU A 74 -2.71 -3.14 17.40
N ASP A 75 -1.47 -3.02 16.97
CA ASP A 75 -0.55 -1.94 17.35
C ASP A 75 -0.88 -0.56 16.75
N ILE A 76 -1.75 -0.52 15.73
CA ILE A 76 -2.28 0.73 15.17
C ILE A 76 -3.47 1.24 15.98
N ILE A 77 -4.28 0.30 16.51
CA ILE A 77 -5.51 0.60 17.25
C ILE A 77 -5.19 0.92 18.72
N SER A 78 -4.27 0.18 19.30
CA SER A 78 -3.96 0.21 20.73
C SER A 78 -2.46 0.36 20.95
N SER A 79 -2.07 1.47 21.55
CA SER A 79 -0.74 1.73 22.06
C SER A 79 -0.71 1.54 23.61
N GLU A 80 0.35 1.97 24.24
CA GLU A 80 0.45 1.97 25.71
C GLU A 80 -0.42 3.07 26.35
N ASP A 81 -0.95 4.03 25.58
CA ASP A 81 -1.78 5.15 26.03
C ASP A 81 -3.20 5.07 25.45
N ALA A 82 -4.09 4.39 26.17
CA ALA A 82 -5.48 4.21 25.77
C ALA A 82 -6.27 5.55 25.64
N VAL A 83 -5.89 6.58 26.40
CA VAL A 83 -6.54 7.89 26.30
C VAL A 83 -6.16 8.59 25.01
N MET A 84 -4.88 8.53 24.66
CA MET A 84 -4.39 9.10 23.41
C MET A 84 -4.96 8.35 22.21
N ASP A 85 -5.04 7.02 22.25
CA ASP A 85 -5.61 6.21 21.19
C ASP A 85 -7.08 6.56 20.93
N LYS A 86 -7.88 6.67 21.98
CA LYS A 86 -9.27 7.12 21.89
C LYS A 86 -9.37 8.52 21.29
N ASN A 87 -8.56 9.47 21.76
CA ASN A 87 -8.60 10.83 21.23
C ASN A 87 -8.24 10.89 19.75
N ARG A 88 -7.25 10.11 19.31
CA ARG A 88 -6.88 9.99 17.88
C ARG A 88 -8.00 9.40 17.04
N ALA A 89 -8.63 8.33 17.50
CA ALA A 89 -9.73 7.68 16.80
C ALA A 89 -10.94 8.62 16.64
N VAL A 90 -11.32 9.30 17.72
CA VAL A 90 -12.43 10.27 17.72
C VAL A 90 -12.11 11.47 16.82
N ALA A 91 -10.90 12.01 16.89
CA ALA A 91 -10.46 13.11 16.02
C ALA A 91 -10.47 12.71 14.55
N PHE A 92 -10.05 11.50 14.23
CA PHE A 92 -10.13 10.95 12.86
C PHE A 92 -11.58 10.86 12.37
N ALA A 93 -12.50 10.34 13.20
CA ALA A 93 -13.92 10.27 12.89
C ALA A 93 -14.55 11.65 12.73
N ALA A 94 -14.15 12.63 13.55
CA ALA A 94 -14.60 14.01 13.43
C ALA A 94 -14.22 14.65 12.09
N LYS A 95 -12.95 14.48 11.66
CA LYS A 95 -12.50 14.92 10.34
C LYS A 95 -13.27 14.26 9.20
N ALA A 96 -13.61 12.99 9.34
CA ALA A 96 -14.40 12.28 8.33
C ALA A 96 -15.85 12.81 8.22
N LYS A 97 -16.42 13.35 9.29
CA LYS A 97 -17.73 14.01 9.26
C LYS A 97 -17.70 15.33 8.50
N GLU A 98 -16.58 16.04 8.49
CA GLU A 98 -16.41 17.25 7.71
C GLU A 98 -16.34 16.93 6.21
N LYS A 99 -15.51 15.98 5.84
CA LYS A 99 -15.38 15.52 4.46
C LYS A 99 -14.87 14.09 4.45
N LYS A 100 -15.52 13.21 3.71
CA LYS A 100 -15.10 11.84 3.44
C LYS A 100 -15.05 11.63 1.93
N SER A 101 -13.97 11.05 1.44
CA SER A 101 -13.82 10.67 0.04
C SER A 101 -13.18 9.29 -0.05
N VAL A 102 -13.83 8.38 -0.78
CA VAL A 102 -13.27 7.06 -1.11
C VAL A 102 -13.01 7.04 -2.61
N GLN A 103 -11.76 6.93 -2.99
CA GLN A 103 -11.35 6.97 -4.40
C GLN A 103 -10.69 5.66 -4.78
N ILE A 104 -11.12 5.09 -5.91
CA ILE A 104 -10.44 3.94 -6.52
C ILE A 104 -9.14 4.43 -7.14
N ASP A 105 -8.05 3.71 -6.88
CA ASP A 105 -6.74 4.05 -7.43
C ASP A 105 -6.77 3.93 -8.96
N LYS A 106 -6.31 4.97 -9.63
CA LYS A 106 -6.26 5.00 -11.11
C LYS A 106 -5.33 3.93 -11.71
N LYS A 107 -4.35 3.46 -10.92
CA LYS A 107 -3.38 2.45 -11.33
C LYS A 107 -3.80 1.03 -10.98
N ASP A 108 -4.67 0.88 -9.97
CA ASP A 108 -5.15 -0.43 -9.51
C ASP A 108 -6.65 -0.36 -9.17
N PRO A 109 -7.54 -0.86 -10.04
CA PRO A 109 -8.99 -0.83 -9.82
C PRO A 109 -9.44 -1.71 -8.64
N ASN A 110 -8.57 -2.54 -8.10
CA ASN A 110 -8.82 -3.34 -6.91
C ASN A 110 -8.34 -2.67 -5.62
N ARG A 111 -7.90 -1.41 -5.70
CA ARG A 111 -7.44 -0.63 -4.56
C ARG A 111 -8.26 0.65 -4.44
N ALA A 112 -8.70 0.96 -3.23
CA ALA A 112 -9.34 2.22 -2.91
C ALA A 112 -8.62 2.89 -1.74
N ILE A 113 -8.66 4.21 -1.72
CA ILE A 113 -8.00 5.07 -0.76
C ILE A 113 -9.06 5.93 -0.08
N LEU A 114 -9.07 5.93 1.25
CA LEU A 114 -9.92 6.78 2.05
C LEU A 114 -9.18 8.08 2.39
N SER A 115 -9.81 9.22 2.10
CA SER A 115 -9.35 10.53 2.54
C SER A 115 -10.42 11.19 3.41
N VAL A 116 -10.01 11.90 4.44
CA VAL A 116 -10.89 12.57 5.41
C VAL A 116 -10.43 14.00 5.68
N GLY A 117 -11.38 14.86 6.06
CA GLY A 117 -11.13 16.25 6.38
C GLY A 117 -10.97 17.14 5.14
N ASN A 118 -11.02 18.46 5.35
CA ASN A 118 -10.86 19.44 4.29
C ASN A 118 -9.43 19.54 3.77
N ASP A 119 -8.48 19.03 4.54
CA ASP A 119 -7.06 18.88 4.20
C ASP A 119 -6.76 17.60 3.40
N ASP A 120 -7.80 16.84 3.01
CA ASP A 120 -7.71 15.59 2.26
C ASP A 120 -6.71 14.58 2.87
N LEU A 121 -6.73 14.46 4.20
CA LEU A 121 -5.86 13.55 4.94
C LEU A 121 -6.09 12.10 4.48
N THR A 122 -5.12 11.57 3.78
CA THR A 122 -5.19 10.22 3.21
C THR A 122 -4.85 9.17 4.26
N LEU A 123 -5.77 8.23 4.49
CA LEU A 123 -5.52 7.06 5.34
C LEU A 123 -4.40 6.20 4.73
N PRO A 124 -3.35 5.87 5.49
CA PRO A 124 -2.25 5.05 4.98
C PRO A 124 -2.63 3.60 4.71
N ILE A 125 -3.74 3.13 5.28
CA ILE A 125 -4.23 1.75 5.13
C ILE A 125 -5.17 1.69 3.91
N PRO A 126 -4.77 1.05 2.79
CA PRO A 126 -5.63 0.95 1.62
C PRO A 126 -6.74 -0.07 1.84
N ILE A 127 -7.86 0.15 1.16
CA ILE A 127 -8.96 -0.80 1.04
C ILE A 127 -8.74 -1.58 -0.25
N VAL A 128 -8.66 -2.91 -0.18
CA VAL A 128 -8.33 -3.75 -1.34
C VAL A 128 -9.43 -4.76 -1.63
N LYS A 129 -9.66 -5.00 -2.93
CA LYS A 129 -10.64 -5.97 -3.41
C LYS A 129 -9.97 -7.31 -3.64
N ARG A 130 -10.48 -8.37 -2.99
CA ARG A 130 -10.03 -9.74 -3.16
C ARG A 130 -11.24 -10.68 -3.25
N LYS A 131 -11.27 -11.54 -4.26
CA LYS A 131 -12.37 -12.49 -4.48
C LYS A 131 -13.77 -11.81 -4.47
N GLY A 132 -13.84 -10.59 -5.01
CA GLY A 132 -15.09 -9.82 -5.09
C GLY A 132 -15.48 -9.04 -3.84
N LYS A 133 -14.77 -9.17 -2.73
CA LYS A 133 -15.02 -8.45 -1.47
C LYS A 133 -13.90 -7.47 -1.15
N TRP A 134 -14.23 -6.41 -0.44
CA TRP A 134 -13.30 -5.37 -0.01
C TRP A 134 -12.90 -5.56 1.46
N SER A 135 -11.64 -5.34 1.76
CA SER A 135 -11.09 -5.37 3.13
C SER A 135 -9.90 -4.42 3.25
N PHE A 136 -9.57 -3.99 4.45
CA PHE A 136 -8.36 -3.20 4.68
C PHE A 136 -7.10 -4.05 4.54
N ASP A 137 -6.07 -3.53 3.86
CA ASP A 137 -4.74 -4.15 3.83
C ASP A 137 -3.84 -3.48 4.86
N THR A 138 -3.97 -3.92 6.09
CA THR A 138 -3.27 -3.33 7.24
C THR A 138 -1.76 -3.58 7.16
N LYS A 139 -1.34 -4.68 6.54
CA LYS A 139 0.08 -4.96 6.34
C LYS A 139 0.75 -3.89 5.47
N ILE A 140 0.15 -3.56 4.32
CA ILE A 140 0.63 -2.46 3.48
C ILE A 140 0.51 -1.13 4.23
N GLY A 141 -0.57 -0.93 5.00
CA GLY A 141 -0.77 0.26 5.82
C GLY A 141 0.34 0.49 6.82
N ARG A 142 0.79 -0.54 7.51
CA ARG A 142 1.93 -0.46 8.45
C ARG A 142 3.23 -0.01 7.79
N GLU A 143 3.53 -0.59 6.63
CA GLU A 143 4.70 -0.18 5.86
C GLU A 143 4.60 1.29 5.43
N GLU A 144 3.43 1.74 5.02
CA GLU A 144 3.19 3.13 4.64
C GLU A 144 3.31 4.09 5.83
N ILE A 145 2.76 3.72 7.00
CA ILE A 145 2.92 4.49 8.26
C ILE A 145 4.40 4.64 8.61
N LEU A 146 5.16 3.54 8.52
CA LEU A 146 6.60 3.56 8.80
C LEU A 146 7.36 4.45 7.83
N ASN A 147 7.07 4.33 6.53
CA ASN A 147 7.70 5.14 5.49
C ASN A 147 7.43 6.64 5.68
N ARG A 148 6.18 7.02 6.01
CA ARG A 148 5.82 8.42 6.31
C ARG A 148 6.58 8.95 7.54
N ARG A 149 6.71 8.12 8.58
CA ARG A 149 7.45 8.49 9.80
C ARG A 149 8.94 8.67 9.52
N ILE A 150 9.55 7.77 8.74
CA ILE A 150 10.95 7.90 8.33
C ILE A 150 11.15 9.17 7.52
N GLY A 151 10.32 9.40 6.49
CA GLY A 151 10.42 10.60 5.65
C GLY A 151 10.25 11.91 6.43
N SER A 152 9.35 11.95 7.43
CA SER A 152 9.21 13.12 8.32
C SER A 152 10.49 13.35 9.12
N ASN A 153 11.04 12.30 9.74
CA ASN A 153 12.27 12.41 10.53
C ASN A 153 13.48 12.84 9.68
N GLU A 154 13.55 12.38 8.43
CA GLU A 154 14.60 12.80 7.48
C GLU A 154 14.51 14.29 7.15
N LEU A 155 13.30 14.79 6.89
CA LEU A 155 13.06 16.21 6.63
C LEU A 155 13.40 17.09 7.84
N ASP A 156 13.03 16.64 9.03
CA ASP A 156 13.37 17.34 10.28
C ASP A 156 14.89 17.39 10.50
N ALA A 157 15.60 16.29 10.26
CA ALA A 157 17.06 16.23 10.33
C ALA A 157 17.72 17.18 9.34
N ILE A 158 17.26 17.21 8.08
CA ILE A 158 17.76 18.13 7.06
C ILE A 158 17.55 19.58 7.49
N THR A 159 16.39 19.90 8.05
CA THR A 159 16.06 21.25 8.52
C THR A 159 16.98 21.69 9.64
N ILE A 160 17.26 20.79 10.60
CA ILE A 160 18.21 21.06 11.69
C ILE A 160 19.62 21.30 11.14
N CYS A 161 20.10 20.43 10.22
CA CYS A 161 21.43 20.59 9.63
C CYS A 161 21.60 21.94 8.89
N ARG A 162 20.58 22.35 8.12
CA ARG A 162 20.61 23.67 7.44
C ARG A 162 20.66 24.84 8.42
N GLY A 163 19.93 24.75 9.53
CA GLY A 163 19.97 25.78 10.56
C GLY A 163 21.34 25.91 11.24
N PHE A 164 22.16 24.84 11.26
CA PHE A 164 23.55 24.93 11.75
C PHE A 164 24.50 25.57 10.75
N ASP A 165 24.26 25.42 9.43
CA ASP A 165 25.09 26.04 8.40
C ASP A 165 24.84 27.56 8.26
N GLU A 166 23.69 28.05 8.73
CA GLU A 166 23.31 29.47 8.67
C GLU A 166 23.66 30.24 9.97
N ALA A 167 24.15 29.58 11.02
CA ALA A 167 24.45 30.16 12.32
C ALA A 167 25.94 30.49 12.48
#